data_a5e47af3f26689ad0c8559f82e2a5b02
#
_entry.id   a5e47af3f26689ad0c8559f82e2a5b02
#
_cell.length_a   1.000
_cell.length_b   1.000
_cell.length_c   1.000
_cell.angle_alpha   90.00
_cell.angle_beta   90.00
_cell.angle_gamma   90.00
#
_symmetry.space_group_name_H-M   'P 1'
#
loop_
_entity.id
_entity.type
_entity.pdbx_description
1 polymer ?
#
loop_
_entity_poly.entity_id
_entity_poly.type
_entity_poly.pdbx_seq_one_letter_code
_entity_poly.pdbx_strand_id
1 'polypeptide(L)'
;MKILVLNCGGSSSIKYKLFDMTTKEVLAQGGIEKIGLVGSFLKLTLPNGEKKILEKDIPEHTAGIEFILNTLVSPEYGAIKSLDEINAVGHRMVHGGERFSESVLLNKEVLDAFIACNDLAPLHNPANLKGVNAVSAILPNVPQVGVFDTAFHQTMPDYAYMYAIPYELYEKYGVRRYGFHGTSHRYVSQRVCEFLGVDPKGKKIITCHIGNGGSISAIKDGKCIDTSMGLTPLEGLVMGTRSGDIDAGAVTFIMEKEGLNATGISNLLNKKSGVLGVSGVSSDMRELEAAVAAGNPKAILAEKMYFYRIKKYIGAYAAALGGVDIILFTGGVGENQANCRSEVCEGLEFMGVKIDLEKNKVRGEEAIISADDSKVTVAVIPTDEELMIASDTLAILNK
;
A
#
# COMPACT_ATOMS: atom_id res chain seq x y z
N MET A 1 -15.02 9.40 19.48
CA MET A 1 -15.18 10.00 18.12
C MET A 1 -15.23 8.88 17.11
N LYS A 2 -16.30 8.81 16.31
CA LYS A 2 -16.44 7.78 15.27
C LYS A 2 -15.96 8.31 13.92
N ILE A 3 -15.00 7.63 13.32
CA ILE A 3 -14.36 8.01 12.05
C ILE A 3 -14.58 6.90 11.03
N LEU A 4 -15.20 7.26 9.91
CA LEU A 4 -15.32 6.38 8.75
C LEU A 4 -14.09 6.55 7.87
N VAL A 5 -13.42 5.45 7.55
CA VAL A 5 -12.30 5.43 6.59
C VAL A 5 -12.78 4.81 5.29
N LEU A 6 -12.52 5.50 4.19
CA LEU A 6 -12.86 5.08 2.84
C LEU A 6 -11.61 4.94 1.96
N ASN A 7 -11.53 3.85 1.23
CA ASN A 7 -10.53 3.62 0.21
C ASN A 7 -11.22 3.38 -1.14
N CYS A 8 -11.30 4.42 -1.95
CA CYS A 8 -11.86 4.44 -3.31
C CYS A 8 -10.76 4.44 -4.37
N GLY A 9 -9.63 3.79 -4.11
CA GLY A 9 -8.48 3.77 -5.04
C GLY A 9 -8.64 2.83 -6.24
N GLY A 10 -9.68 2.02 -6.29
CA GLY A 10 -9.99 1.12 -7.40
C GLY A 10 -11.12 1.65 -8.29
N SER A 11 -11.06 1.36 -9.60
CA SER A 11 -12.12 1.74 -10.54
C SER A 11 -13.44 1.02 -10.29
N SER A 12 -13.42 -0.14 -9.63
CA SER A 12 -14.58 -1.03 -9.44
C SER A 12 -14.74 -1.53 -7.99
N SER A 13 -14.08 -0.91 -7.02
CA SER A 13 -14.18 -1.33 -5.62
C SER A 13 -14.06 -0.17 -4.65
N ILE A 14 -14.69 -0.32 -3.49
CA ILE A 14 -14.57 0.57 -2.32
C ILE A 14 -14.34 -0.30 -1.10
N LYS A 15 -13.35 0.02 -0.27
CA LYS A 15 -13.19 -0.57 1.05
C LYS A 15 -13.52 0.45 2.11
N TYR A 16 -14.06 0.00 3.25
CA TYR A 16 -14.36 0.87 4.37
C TYR A 16 -14.10 0.20 5.72
N LYS A 17 -13.77 1.04 6.72
CA LYS A 17 -13.79 0.71 8.14
C LYS A 17 -14.38 1.88 8.91
N LEU A 18 -15.23 1.59 9.89
CA LEU A 18 -15.70 2.56 10.86
C LEU A 18 -15.04 2.28 12.20
N PHE A 19 -14.34 3.27 12.74
CA PHE A 19 -13.63 3.17 14.02
C PHE A 19 -14.33 3.98 15.11
N ASP A 20 -14.35 3.47 16.33
CA ASP A 20 -14.41 4.32 17.52
C ASP A 20 -13.00 4.70 17.96
N MET A 21 -12.61 5.95 17.73
CA MET A 21 -11.25 6.41 18.01
C MET A 21 -10.98 6.65 19.49
N THR A 22 -11.98 6.49 20.38
CA THR A 22 -11.79 6.50 21.83
C THR A 22 -11.09 5.21 22.29
N THR A 23 -11.47 4.08 21.70
CA THR A 23 -10.92 2.76 21.99
C THR A 23 -10.04 2.21 20.88
N LYS A 24 -10.07 2.82 19.69
CA LYS A 24 -9.49 2.35 18.42
C LYS A 24 -10.11 1.04 17.91
N GLU A 25 -11.29 0.71 18.37
CA GLU A 25 -12.02 -0.48 17.93
C GLU A 25 -12.69 -0.28 16.58
N VAL A 26 -12.69 -1.34 15.77
CA VAL A 26 -13.41 -1.39 14.50
C VAL A 26 -14.86 -1.75 14.78
N LEU A 27 -15.77 -0.81 14.53
CA LEU A 27 -17.20 -1.00 14.70
C LEU A 27 -17.85 -1.72 13.50
N ALA A 28 -17.35 -1.46 12.30
CA ALA A 28 -17.79 -2.09 11.06
C ALA A 28 -16.68 -2.06 10.02
N GLN A 29 -16.64 -3.08 9.16
CA GLN A 29 -15.73 -3.11 8.04
C GLN A 29 -16.29 -3.92 6.88
N GLY A 30 -15.87 -3.57 5.67
CA GLY A 30 -16.28 -4.28 4.49
C GLY A 30 -15.76 -3.66 3.20
N GLY A 31 -16.35 -4.07 2.10
CA GLY A 31 -16.00 -3.54 0.79
C GLY A 31 -17.03 -3.87 -0.27
N ILE A 32 -17.16 -2.98 -1.21
CA ILE A 32 -17.94 -3.17 -2.42
C ILE A 32 -17.02 -3.64 -3.52
N GLU A 33 -17.49 -4.61 -4.27
CA GLU A 33 -16.79 -5.19 -5.41
C GLU A 33 -17.65 -5.11 -6.67
N LYS A 34 -16.98 -5.05 -7.82
CA LYS A 34 -17.60 -5.04 -9.15
C LYS A 34 -18.52 -3.83 -9.42
N ILE A 35 -18.19 -2.66 -8.92
CA ILE A 35 -18.93 -1.41 -9.21
C ILE A 35 -18.96 -1.20 -10.73
N GLY A 36 -20.14 -0.93 -11.27
CA GLY A 36 -20.37 -0.74 -12.71
C GLY A 36 -20.33 -2.03 -13.54
N LEU A 37 -20.27 -3.19 -12.89
CA LEU A 37 -20.23 -4.51 -13.52
C LEU A 37 -21.40 -5.37 -13.04
N VAL A 38 -21.73 -6.39 -13.81
CA VAL A 38 -22.78 -7.36 -13.43
C VAL A 38 -22.35 -8.15 -12.20
N GLY A 39 -23.27 -8.28 -11.24
CA GLY A 39 -23.06 -9.04 -10.02
C GLY A 39 -22.23 -8.28 -8.98
N SER A 40 -22.43 -6.97 -8.87
CA SER A 40 -21.86 -6.16 -7.79
C SER A 40 -22.45 -6.54 -6.44
N PHE A 41 -21.66 -6.39 -5.38
CA PHE A 41 -22.05 -6.78 -4.03
C PHE A 41 -21.26 -6.00 -2.96
N LEU A 42 -21.85 -5.90 -1.77
CA LEU A 42 -21.17 -5.49 -0.55
C LEU A 42 -20.83 -6.74 0.26
N LYS A 43 -19.55 -6.91 0.57
CA LYS A 43 -19.06 -7.89 1.54
C LYS A 43 -18.78 -7.17 2.84
N LEU A 44 -19.40 -7.60 3.94
CA LEU A 44 -19.15 -7.04 5.26
C LEU A 44 -18.70 -8.13 6.24
N THR A 45 -17.97 -7.73 7.25
CA THR A 45 -17.56 -8.57 8.36
C THR A 45 -18.28 -8.05 9.61
N LEU A 46 -19.06 -8.90 10.23
CA LEU A 46 -19.78 -8.60 11.48
C LEU A 46 -18.82 -8.64 12.69
N PRO A 47 -19.17 -8.03 13.83
CA PRO A 47 -18.36 -8.05 15.04
C PRO A 47 -17.98 -9.45 15.55
N ASN A 48 -18.80 -10.46 15.26
CA ASN A 48 -18.53 -11.87 15.57
C ASN A 48 -17.59 -12.57 14.58
N GLY A 49 -17.05 -11.83 13.58
CA GLY A 49 -16.19 -12.35 12.53
C GLY A 49 -16.93 -13.00 11.34
N GLU A 50 -18.25 -13.14 11.41
CA GLU A 50 -19.05 -13.69 10.31
C GLU A 50 -19.02 -12.74 9.10
N LYS A 51 -18.90 -13.30 7.90
CA LYS A 51 -18.91 -12.55 6.65
C LYS A 51 -20.26 -12.68 5.97
N LYS A 52 -20.83 -11.56 5.55
CA LYS A 52 -22.08 -11.48 4.77
C LYS A 52 -21.79 -10.88 3.40
N ILE A 53 -22.56 -11.34 2.41
CA ILE A 53 -22.55 -10.78 1.06
C ILE A 53 -23.95 -10.27 0.78
N LEU A 54 -24.06 -8.98 0.48
CA LEU A 54 -25.30 -8.33 0.12
C LEU A 54 -25.23 -7.95 -1.37
N GLU A 55 -25.95 -8.68 -2.21
CA GLU A 55 -26.00 -8.42 -3.64
C GLU A 55 -26.89 -7.21 -3.93
N LYS A 56 -26.41 -6.29 -4.75
CA LYS A 56 -27.13 -5.13 -5.22
C LYS A 56 -26.49 -4.63 -6.51
N ASP A 57 -27.27 -4.13 -7.43
CA ASP A 57 -26.76 -3.41 -8.58
C ASP A 57 -26.17 -2.06 -8.11
N ILE A 58 -24.87 -1.88 -8.36
CA ILE A 58 -24.09 -0.71 -7.92
C ILE A 58 -23.43 -0.11 -9.16
N PRO A 59 -24.12 0.83 -9.85
CA PRO A 59 -23.64 1.35 -11.13
C PRO A 59 -22.41 2.24 -11.01
N GLU A 60 -22.23 2.91 -9.86
CA GLU A 60 -21.13 3.87 -9.65
C GLU A 60 -20.75 4.00 -8.17
N HIS A 61 -19.67 4.74 -7.91
CA HIS A 61 -19.12 4.91 -6.54
C HIS A 61 -20.10 5.60 -5.58
N THR A 62 -20.87 6.58 -6.05
CA THR A 62 -21.87 7.27 -5.21
C THR A 62 -22.90 6.31 -4.67
N ALA A 63 -23.50 5.47 -5.53
CA ALA A 63 -24.42 4.42 -5.13
C ALA A 63 -23.79 3.40 -4.16
N GLY A 64 -22.47 3.14 -4.36
CA GLY A 64 -21.70 2.30 -3.45
C GLY A 64 -21.56 2.91 -2.04
N ILE A 65 -21.22 4.17 -1.95
CA ILE A 65 -21.09 4.87 -0.66
C ILE A 65 -22.45 4.97 0.03
N GLU A 66 -23.52 5.31 -0.71
CA GLU A 66 -24.89 5.27 -0.17
C GLU A 66 -25.23 3.89 0.41
N PHE A 67 -24.88 2.83 -0.29
CA PHE A 67 -25.12 1.46 0.17
C PHE A 67 -24.35 1.14 1.45
N ILE A 68 -23.08 1.55 1.55
CA ILE A 68 -22.29 1.42 2.78
C ILE A 68 -22.97 2.17 3.93
N LEU A 69 -23.29 3.45 3.74
CA LEU A 69 -23.89 4.30 4.78
C LEU A 69 -25.25 3.77 5.25
N ASN A 70 -26.10 3.32 4.32
CA ASN A 70 -27.38 2.68 4.66
C ASN A 70 -27.18 1.36 5.42
N THR A 71 -26.15 0.59 5.11
CA THR A 71 -25.83 -0.65 5.82
C THR A 71 -25.35 -0.37 7.24
N LEU A 72 -24.58 0.71 7.46
CA LEU A 72 -24.10 1.10 8.79
C LEU A 72 -25.21 1.44 9.78
N VAL A 73 -26.37 1.89 9.31
CA VAL A 73 -27.54 2.22 10.13
C VAL A 73 -28.68 1.21 10.00
N SER A 74 -28.48 0.11 9.27
CA SER A 74 -29.53 -0.88 9.07
C SER A 74 -29.88 -1.61 10.37
N PRO A 75 -31.15 -2.03 10.57
CA PRO A 75 -31.54 -2.79 11.76
C PRO A 75 -30.83 -4.15 11.88
N GLU A 76 -30.42 -4.73 10.76
CA GLU A 76 -29.84 -6.09 10.71
C GLU A 76 -28.31 -6.09 10.81
N TYR A 77 -27.63 -5.13 10.16
CA TYR A 77 -26.17 -5.12 10.04
C TYR A 77 -25.54 -3.84 10.60
N GLY A 78 -26.34 -2.93 11.13
CA GLY A 78 -25.89 -1.60 11.55
C GLY A 78 -24.96 -1.63 12.76
N ALA A 79 -23.93 -0.80 12.70
CA ALA A 79 -23.00 -0.55 13.79
C ALA A 79 -23.31 0.75 14.55
N ILE A 80 -24.15 1.61 13.98
CA ILE A 80 -24.58 2.91 14.53
C ILE A 80 -26.08 3.09 14.33
N LYS A 81 -26.68 3.96 15.13
CA LYS A 81 -28.13 4.21 15.07
C LYS A 81 -28.51 5.28 14.05
N SER A 82 -27.61 6.23 13.80
CA SER A 82 -27.82 7.35 12.89
C SER A 82 -26.50 7.71 12.22
N LEU A 83 -26.55 8.25 11.00
CA LEU A 83 -25.38 8.79 10.31
C LEU A 83 -24.77 10.00 11.03
N ASP A 84 -25.52 10.70 11.89
CA ASP A 84 -25.03 11.80 12.72
C ASP A 84 -23.95 11.35 13.73
N GLU A 85 -23.83 10.06 13.98
CA GLU A 85 -22.76 9.52 14.80
C GLU A 85 -21.40 9.49 14.09
N ILE A 86 -21.34 9.65 12.77
CA ILE A 86 -20.09 9.77 11.99
C ILE A 86 -19.57 11.19 12.17
N ASN A 87 -18.50 11.34 12.92
CA ASN A 87 -17.92 12.63 13.24
C ASN A 87 -16.96 13.15 12.16
N ALA A 88 -16.36 12.26 11.40
CA ALA A 88 -15.44 12.59 10.31
C ALA A 88 -15.27 11.43 9.32
N VAL A 89 -14.76 11.74 8.12
CA VAL A 89 -14.39 10.76 7.12
C VAL A 89 -12.92 10.95 6.72
N GLY A 90 -12.13 9.89 6.82
CA GLY A 90 -10.76 9.84 6.30
C GLY A 90 -10.74 9.12 4.95
N HIS A 91 -10.10 9.71 3.96
CA HIS A 91 -9.97 9.15 2.63
C HIS A 91 -8.53 8.77 2.33
N ARG A 92 -8.32 7.54 1.85
CA ARG A 92 -7.08 7.22 1.15
C ARG A 92 -7.08 7.94 -0.20
N MET A 93 -6.05 8.75 -0.42
CA MET A 93 -5.77 9.44 -1.68
C MET A 93 -4.47 8.87 -2.25
N VAL A 94 -4.46 8.54 -3.55
CA VAL A 94 -3.31 7.79 -4.09
C VAL A 94 -2.13 8.70 -4.38
N HIS A 95 -2.28 9.75 -5.17
CA HIS A 95 -1.13 10.53 -5.62
C HIS A 95 -1.30 12.01 -5.33
N GLY A 96 -0.57 12.52 -4.35
CA GLY A 96 -0.58 13.92 -3.95
C GLY A 96 0.45 14.80 -4.68
N GLY A 97 1.25 14.25 -5.58
CA GLY A 97 2.34 14.98 -6.21
C GLY A 97 3.32 15.52 -5.19
N GLU A 98 3.93 16.67 -5.47
CA GLU A 98 4.79 17.39 -4.54
C GLU A 98 4.02 18.35 -3.61
N ARG A 99 2.70 18.49 -3.83
CA ARG A 99 1.87 19.45 -3.11
C ARG A 99 1.47 18.97 -1.72
N PHE A 100 1.42 17.66 -1.51
CA PHE A 100 0.96 17.06 -0.27
C PHE A 100 2.06 16.21 0.38
N SER A 101 2.67 16.76 1.42
CA SER A 101 3.67 16.10 2.26
C SER A 101 3.11 15.58 3.58
N GLU A 102 1.85 15.88 3.86
CA GLU A 102 1.11 15.44 5.05
C GLU A 102 -0.37 15.26 4.73
N SER A 103 -1.11 14.68 5.66
CA SER A 103 -2.56 14.57 5.59
C SER A 103 -3.20 15.94 5.81
N VAL A 104 -4.32 16.21 5.09
CA VAL A 104 -4.95 17.54 5.08
C VAL A 104 -6.47 17.47 5.19
N LEU A 105 -7.06 18.49 5.81
CA LEU A 105 -8.50 18.72 5.76
C LEU A 105 -8.91 19.07 4.32
N LEU A 106 -9.86 18.34 3.76
CA LEU A 106 -10.34 18.55 2.40
C LEU A 106 -11.26 19.77 2.33
N ASN A 107 -10.85 20.75 1.55
CA ASN A 107 -11.64 21.91 1.18
C ASN A 107 -11.52 22.10 -0.33
N LYS A 108 -12.18 23.12 -0.88
CA LYS A 108 -12.17 23.39 -2.32
C LYS A 108 -10.77 23.60 -2.87
N GLU A 109 -9.92 24.36 -2.19
CA GLU A 109 -8.54 24.65 -2.60
C GLU A 109 -7.69 23.37 -2.67
N VAL A 110 -7.79 22.53 -1.64
CA VAL A 110 -7.10 21.24 -1.55
C VAL A 110 -7.57 20.30 -2.68
N LEU A 111 -8.89 20.25 -2.94
CA LEU A 111 -9.43 19.43 -4.01
C LEU A 111 -9.00 19.92 -5.39
N ASP A 112 -8.99 21.22 -5.64
CA ASP A 112 -8.48 21.80 -6.89
C ASP A 112 -6.99 21.45 -7.09
N ALA A 113 -6.18 21.51 -6.02
CA ALA A 113 -4.77 21.11 -6.05
C ALA A 113 -4.59 19.61 -6.30
N PHE A 114 -5.46 18.77 -5.74
CA PHE A 114 -5.45 17.33 -5.97
C PHE A 114 -5.87 16.96 -7.40
N ILE A 115 -6.86 17.64 -7.96
CA ILE A 115 -7.28 17.48 -9.36
C ILE A 115 -6.10 17.74 -10.32
N ALA A 116 -5.25 18.72 -10.01
CA ALA A 116 -4.05 18.99 -10.79
C ALA A 116 -3.02 17.85 -10.79
N CYS A 117 -3.17 16.88 -9.89
CA CYS A 117 -2.34 15.67 -9.85
C CYS A 117 -2.96 14.48 -10.62
N ASN A 118 -4.10 14.64 -11.27
CA ASN A 118 -4.79 13.54 -11.97
C ASN A 118 -3.92 12.88 -13.05
N ASP A 119 -3.12 13.67 -13.76
CA ASP A 119 -2.23 13.15 -14.82
C ASP A 119 -1.14 12.22 -14.29
N LEU A 120 -0.78 12.34 -13.01
CA LEU A 120 0.18 11.47 -12.35
C LEU A 120 -0.42 10.11 -11.95
N ALA A 121 -1.74 10.04 -11.74
CA ALA A 121 -2.46 8.81 -11.39
C ALA A 121 -3.86 8.77 -12.01
N PRO A 122 -3.99 8.71 -13.35
CA PRO A 122 -5.26 8.86 -14.05
C PRO A 122 -6.27 7.73 -13.77
N LEU A 123 -5.80 6.58 -13.30
CA LEU A 123 -6.67 5.45 -12.95
C LEU A 123 -7.17 5.50 -11.50
N HIS A 124 -6.52 6.27 -10.63
CA HIS A 124 -6.78 6.25 -9.19
C HIS A 124 -7.37 7.58 -8.67
N ASN A 125 -6.73 8.71 -8.99
CA ASN A 125 -7.15 10.00 -8.44
C ASN A 125 -8.60 10.38 -8.79
N PRO A 126 -9.10 10.16 -10.02
CA PRO A 126 -10.51 10.42 -10.32
C PRO A 126 -11.49 9.55 -9.50
N ALA A 127 -11.13 8.30 -9.18
CA ALA A 127 -11.94 7.44 -8.33
C ALA A 127 -11.95 7.93 -6.87
N ASN A 128 -10.81 8.41 -6.36
CA ASN A 128 -10.74 9.04 -5.04
C ASN A 128 -11.66 10.26 -4.96
N LEU A 129 -11.65 11.14 -5.98
CA LEU A 129 -12.52 12.32 -6.04
C LEU A 129 -14.01 11.95 -6.04
N LYS A 130 -14.41 10.90 -6.76
CA LYS A 130 -15.79 10.40 -6.72
C LYS A 130 -16.20 10.01 -5.30
N GLY A 131 -15.31 9.36 -4.55
CA GLY A 131 -15.55 9.02 -3.14
C GLY A 131 -15.77 10.25 -2.26
N VAL A 132 -14.90 11.25 -2.37
CA VAL A 132 -15.01 12.51 -1.63
C VAL A 132 -16.30 13.26 -1.97
N ASN A 133 -16.61 13.38 -3.27
CA ASN A 133 -17.81 14.09 -3.73
C ASN A 133 -19.10 13.38 -3.28
N ALA A 134 -19.12 12.05 -3.29
CA ALA A 134 -20.27 11.28 -2.80
C ALA A 134 -20.52 11.51 -1.31
N VAL A 135 -19.46 11.50 -0.50
CA VAL A 135 -19.57 11.84 0.94
C VAL A 135 -20.05 13.27 1.12
N SER A 136 -19.53 14.25 0.37
CA SER A 136 -19.96 15.64 0.44
C SER A 136 -21.45 15.82 0.13
N ALA A 137 -21.99 15.03 -0.80
CA ALA A 137 -23.39 15.07 -1.17
C ALA A 137 -24.34 14.48 -0.09
N ILE A 138 -23.88 13.40 0.57
CA ILE A 138 -24.72 12.65 1.54
C ILE A 138 -24.54 13.19 2.96
N LEU A 139 -23.30 13.57 3.32
CA LEU A 139 -22.91 14.05 4.64
C LEU A 139 -22.25 15.45 4.54
N PRO A 140 -22.98 16.49 4.12
CA PRO A 140 -22.41 17.77 3.74
C PRO A 140 -21.71 18.53 4.88
N ASN A 141 -22.03 18.22 6.13
CA ASN A 141 -21.47 18.89 7.29
C ASN A 141 -20.36 18.08 7.99
N VAL A 142 -20.07 16.88 7.50
CA VAL A 142 -19.03 16.03 8.09
C VAL A 142 -17.67 16.40 7.51
N PRO A 143 -16.67 16.73 8.35
CA PRO A 143 -15.33 17.04 7.87
C PRO A 143 -14.68 15.82 7.23
N GLN A 144 -13.94 16.06 6.16
CA GLN A 144 -13.23 15.03 5.41
C GLN A 144 -11.75 15.32 5.37
N VAL A 145 -10.93 14.29 5.54
CA VAL A 145 -9.46 14.37 5.53
C VAL A 145 -8.88 13.48 4.45
N GLY A 146 -7.95 14.00 3.68
CA GLY A 146 -7.19 13.26 2.67
C GLY A 146 -5.84 12.79 3.22
N VAL A 147 -5.54 11.50 3.07
CA VAL A 147 -4.28 10.87 3.45
C VAL A 147 -3.65 10.26 2.21
N PHE A 148 -2.46 10.73 1.84
CA PHE A 148 -1.85 10.44 0.54
C PHE A 148 -0.81 9.34 0.63
N ASP A 149 -0.85 8.37 -0.29
CA ASP A 149 0.14 7.28 -0.37
C ASP A 149 1.56 7.80 -0.62
N THR A 150 1.69 8.96 -1.26
CA THR A 150 2.96 9.58 -1.63
C THR A 150 3.54 10.51 -0.55
N ALA A 151 2.73 10.93 0.43
CA ALA A 151 3.11 12.00 1.37
C ALA A 151 4.31 11.64 2.24
N PHE A 152 4.38 10.42 2.77
CA PHE A 152 5.48 9.96 3.61
C PHE A 152 6.84 9.98 2.91
N HIS A 153 6.85 9.85 1.60
CA HIS A 153 8.05 9.83 0.77
C HIS A 153 8.54 11.22 0.36
N GLN A 154 7.82 12.29 0.72
CA GLN A 154 8.21 13.67 0.37
C GLN A 154 9.45 14.17 1.12
N THR A 155 9.95 13.41 2.09
CA THR A 155 11.21 13.71 2.81
C THR A 155 12.46 13.18 2.11
N MET A 156 12.31 12.49 0.97
CA MET A 156 13.46 12.04 0.17
C MET A 156 14.29 13.23 -0.30
N PRO A 157 15.63 13.16 -0.24
CA PRO A 157 16.49 14.19 -0.84
C PRO A 157 16.41 14.15 -2.38
N ASP A 158 16.71 15.26 -3.01
CA ASP A 158 16.58 15.45 -4.45
C ASP A 158 17.39 14.42 -5.28
N TYR A 159 18.59 14.11 -4.86
CA TYR A 159 19.42 13.09 -5.52
C TYR A 159 18.86 11.66 -5.43
N ALA A 160 17.90 11.40 -4.53
CA ALA A 160 17.24 10.10 -4.42
C ALA A 160 15.94 10.05 -5.26
N TYR A 161 15.21 11.16 -5.39
CA TYR A 161 13.96 11.17 -6.14
C TYR A 161 14.12 11.57 -7.61
N MET A 162 15.18 12.26 -8.01
CA MET A 162 15.36 12.67 -9.40
C MET A 162 15.78 11.49 -10.29
N TYR A 163 15.17 11.43 -11.48
CA TYR A 163 15.67 10.57 -12.54
C TYR A 163 16.76 11.27 -13.35
N ALA A 164 17.77 10.54 -13.80
CA ALA A 164 18.86 11.06 -14.60
C ALA A 164 18.45 11.24 -16.09
N ILE A 165 17.45 12.08 -16.32
CA ILE A 165 16.90 12.47 -17.62
C ILE A 165 16.92 14.02 -17.72
N PRO A 166 16.65 14.64 -18.87
CA PRO A 166 16.62 16.10 -18.98
C PRO A 166 15.79 16.75 -17.87
N TYR A 167 16.40 17.66 -17.12
CA TYR A 167 15.80 18.29 -15.93
C TYR A 167 14.49 19.00 -16.23
N GLU A 168 14.33 19.56 -17.44
CA GLU A 168 13.11 20.19 -17.91
C GLU A 168 11.88 19.29 -17.88
N LEU A 169 12.04 17.96 -17.94
CA LEU A 169 10.94 16.99 -17.83
C LEU A 169 10.39 16.95 -16.41
N TYR A 170 11.25 17.11 -15.42
CA TYR A 170 10.81 17.31 -14.05
C TYR A 170 10.08 18.64 -13.88
N GLU A 171 10.67 19.76 -14.33
CA GLU A 171 10.06 21.09 -14.20
C GLU A 171 8.70 21.18 -14.89
N LYS A 172 8.57 20.59 -16.06
CA LYS A 172 7.37 20.68 -16.89
C LYS A 172 6.26 19.71 -16.47
N TYR A 173 6.63 18.50 -16.10
CA TYR A 173 5.66 17.40 -15.90
C TYR A 173 5.72 16.76 -14.51
N GLY A 174 6.63 17.17 -13.64
CA GLY A 174 6.82 16.55 -12.34
C GLY A 174 7.37 15.13 -12.40
N VAL A 175 8.16 14.80 -13.44
CA VAL A 175 8.73 13.44 -13.62
C VAL A 175 9.85 13.23 -12.63
N ARG A 176 9.53 12.50 -11.56
CA ARG A 176 10.44 12.11 -10.46
C ARG A 176 9.89 10.87 -9.78
N ARG A 177 10.68 10.28 -8.88
CA ARG A 177 10.20 9.26 -7.93
C ARG A 177 9.29 9.91 -6.89
N TYR A 178 8.12 9.32 -6.66
CA TYR A 178 7.21 9.69 -5.57
C TYR A 178 7.10 8.58 -4.52
N GLY A 179 6.99 7.34 -4.95
CA GLY A 179 6.74 6.20 -4.09
C GLY A 179 5.28 6.08 -3.68
N PHE A 180 4.92 4.88 -3.22
CA PHE A 180 3.55 4.53 -2.81
C PHE A 180 3.61 3.67 -1.55
N HIS A 181 2.47 3.21 -1.05
CA HIS A 181 2.34 2.54 0.25
C HIS A 181 2.88 3.39 1.42
N GLY A 182 2.96 4.71 1.25
CA GLY A 182 3.55 5.58 2.25
C GLY A 182 2.85 5.54 3.61
N THR A 183 1.52 5.40 3.61
CA THR A 183 0.74 5.23 4.84
C THR A 183 1.12 3.95 5.59
N SER A 184 1.31 2.83 4.86
CA SER A 184 1.80 1.58 5.43
C SER A 184 3.22 1.70 5.95
N HIS A 185 4.16 2.20 5.14
CA HIS A 185 5.55 2.37 5.56
C HIS A 185 5.69 3.26 6.80
N ARG A 186 4.91 4.34 6.87
CA ARG A 186 4.85 5.22 8.04
C ARG A 186 4.31 4.49 9.27
N TYR A 187 3.17 3.80 9.12
CA TYR A 187 2.57 3.05 10.21
C TYR A 187 3.53 2.01 10.79
N VAL A 188 4.05 1.12 9.95
CA VAL A 188 4.87 0.00 10.44
C VAL A 188 6.23 0.43 10.98
N SER A 189 6.82 1.54 10.45
CA SER A 189 8.08 2.08 10.97
C SER A 189 7.92 2.73 12.34
N GLN A 190 6.79 3.36 12.62
CA GLN A 190 6.43 3.85 13.95
C GLN A 190 6.11 2.69 14.90
N ARG A 191 5.27 1.76 14.43
CA ARG A 191 4.81 0.65 15.23
C ARG A 191 5.94 -0.29 15.67
N VAL A 192 6.93 -0.57 14.81
CA VAL A 192 8.09 -1.38 15.21
C VAL A 192 8.89 -0.72 16.33
N CYS A 193 9.05 0.58 16.31
CA CYS A 193 9.73 1.31 17.38
C CYS A 193 8.96 1.23 18.70
N GLU A 194 7.63 1.40 18.67
CA GLU A 194 6.76 1.20 19.83
C GLU A 194 6.86 -0.25 20.35
N PHE A 195 6.77 -1.23 19.46
CA PHE A 195 6.84 -2.65 19.80
C PHE A 195 8.17 -3.03 20.46
N LEU A 196 9.27 -2.45 19.99
CA LEU A 196 10.61 -2.68 20.55
C LEU A 196 10.94 -1.78 21.74
N GLY A 197 10.09 -0.77 22.04
CA GLY A 197 10.35 0.22 23.09
C GLY A 197 11.57 1.12 22.80
N VAL A 198 11.80 1.47 21.52
CA VAL A 198 12.92 2.30 21.08
C VAL A 198 12.45 3.60 20.45
N ASP A 199 13.26 4.66 20.59
CA ASP A 199 13.04 5.93 19.89
C ASP A 199 13.37 5.75 18.39
N PRO A 200 12.53 6.19 17.44
CA PRO A 200 12.86 6.20 16.03
C PRO A 200 14.05 7.10 15.68
N LYS A 201 14.35 8.09 16.50
CA LYS A 201 15.53 8.94 16.33
C LYS A 201 16.82 8.14 16.45
N GLY A 202 17.70 8.30 15.49
CA GLY A 202 18.95 7.53 15.38
C GLY A 202 18.79 6.14 14.79
N LYS A 203 17.57 5.71 14.45
CA LYS A 203 17.33 4.39 13.85
C LYS A 203 17.35 4.43 12.33
N LYS A 204 17.93 3.37 11.77
CA LYS A 204 17.96 3.06 10.34
C LYS A 204 17.08 1.84 10.10
N ILE A 205 15.94 2.06 9.44
CA ILE A 205 14.90 1.04 9.30
C ILE A 205 14.66 0.78 7.81
N ILE A 206 14.58 -0.47 7.43
CA ILE A 206 14.11 -0.90 6.11
C ILE A 206 12.75 -1.57 6.29
N THR A 207 11.74 -1.03 5.64
CA THR A 207 10.37 -1.55 5.68
C THR A 207 10.05 -2.26 4.37
N CYS A 208 9.65 -3.53 4.44
CA CYS A 208 9.33 -4.37 3.29
C CYS A 208 7.82 -4.63 3.28
N HIS A 209 7.07 -3.82 2.53
CA HIS A 209 5.65 -4.04 2.30
C HIS A 209 5.49 -4.97 1.10
N ILE A 210 5.21 -6.24 1.36
CA ILE A 210 5.22 -7.31 0.37
C ILE A 210 3.83 -7.94 0.28
N GLY A 211 3.17 -7.70 -0.84
CA GLY A 211 1.84 -8.22 -1.16
C GLY A 211 1.73 -8.48 -2.66
N ASN A 212 0.51 -8.42 -3.22
CA ASN A 212 0.33 -8.47 -4.68
C ASN A 212 0.99 -7.27 -5.38
N GLY A 213 0.90 -6.06 -4.79
CA GLY A 213 1.84 -4.98 -5.00
C GLY A 213 2.90 -5.01 -3.90
N GLY A 214 4.11 -4.54 -4.16
CA GLY A 214 5.17 -4.54 -3.18
C GLY A 214 6.10 -3.34 -3.31
N SER A 215 6.59 -2.83 -2.19
CA SER A 215 7.62 -1.80 -2.14
C SER A 215 8.48 -1.92 -0.89
N ILE A 216 9.67 -1.36 -0.97
CA ILE A 216 10.61 -1.25 0.14
C ILE A 216 10.94 0.22 0.33
N SER A 217 11.04 0.66 1.59
CA SER A 217 11.46 2.02 1.92
C SER A 217 12.61 2.02 2.91
N ALA A 218 13.53 2.96 2.70
CA ALA A 218 14.64 3.25 3.59
C ALA A 218 14.25 4.43 4.50
N ILE A 219 14.30 4.22 5.80
CA ILE A 219 13.82 5.19 6.79
C ILE A 219 14.95 5.50 7.77
N LYS A 220 15.23 6.77 7.95
CA LYS A 220 16.21 7.28 8.90
C LYS A 220 15.58 8.34 9.77
N ASP A 221 15.75 8.23 11.08
CA ASP A 221 15.19 9.18 12.06
C ASP A 221 13.66 9.39 11.88
N GLY A 222 12.92 8.31 11.54
CA GLY A 222 11.49 8.36 11.27
C GLY A 222 11.07 8.98 9.94
N LYS A 223 12.03 9.35 9.06
CA LYS A 223 11.79 9.96 7.75
C LYS A 223 12.21 9.04 6.62
N CYS A 224 11.39 8.97 5.57
CA CYS A 224 11.75 8.25 4.34
C CYS A 224 12.90 8.99 3.63
N ILE A 225 13.96 8.26 3.29
CA ILE A 225 15.09 8.78 2.49
C ILE A 225 15.17 8.16 1.10
N ASP A 226 14.53 7.01 0.87
CA ASP A 226 14.40 6.37 -0.44
C ASP A 226 13.27 5.35 -0.43
N THR A 227 12.72 5.03 -1.60
CA THR A 227 11.67 4.03 -1.76
C THR A 227 11.72 3.40 -3.15
N SER A 228 11.26 2.16 -3.28
CA SER A 228 11.45 1.36 -4.50
C SER A 228 10.48 1.67 -5.63
N MET A 229 9.25 2.11 -5.34
CA MET A 229 8.30 2.55 -6.37
C MET A 229 8.69 3.94 -6.88
N GLY A 230 8.38 4.23 -8.14
CA GLY A 230 8.84 5.43 -8.84
C GLY A 230 7.76 6.52 -9.00
N LEU A 231 7.72 7.11 -10.18
CA LEU A 231 6.63 7.99 -10.64
C LEU A 231 5.28 7.26 -10.56
N THR A 232 5.29 5.98 -10.85
CA THR A 232 4.13 5.07 -10.80
C THR A 232 4.44 3.87 -9.90
N PRO A 233 3.42 3.07 -9.50
CA PRO A 233 3.65 1.86 -8.71
C PRO A 233 4.26 0.68 -9.49
N LEU A 234 4.87 0.92 -10.64
CA LEU A 234 5.46 -0.12 -11.50
C LEU A 234 6.91 -0.42 -11.17
N GLU A 235 7.75 0.62 -10.96
CA GLU A 235 9.18 0.49 -10.66
C GLU A 235 9.41 -0.27 -9.35
N GLY A 236 10.54 -0.96 -9.25
CA GLY A 236 11.02 -1.57 -8.03
C GLY A 236 10.94 -3.10 -8.05
N LEU A 237 10.22 -3.67 -7.09
CA LEU A 237 10.13 -5.11 -6.89
C LEU A 237 9.42 -5.83 -8.03
N VAL A 238 9.75 -7.10 -8.23
CA VAL A 238 8.88 -8.02 -8.97
C VAL A 238 7.61 -8.18 -8.14
N MET A 239 6.44 -8.03 -8.76
CA MET A 239 5.14 -8.08 -8.07
C MET A 239 4.27 -9.18 -8.68
N GLY A 240 3.02 -9.29 -8.26
CA GLY A 240 2.10 -10.30 -8.78
C GLY A 240 1.95 -10.25 -10.30
N THR A 241 1.66 -9.07 -10.84
CA THR A 241 1.44 -8.82 -12.28
C THR A 241 2.36 -7.75 -12.87
N ARG A 242 3.11 -7.03 -12.04
CA ARG A 242 4.00 -5.92 -12.45
C ARG A 242 5.44 -6.39 -12.54
N SER A 243 6.13 -5.93 -13.57
CA SER A 243 7.53 -6.32 -13.83
C SER A 243 8.51 -5.86 -12.75
N GLY A 244 8.24 -4.73 -12.10
CA GLY A 244 9.29 -4.00 -11.37
C GLY A 244 10.34 -3.45 -12.33
N ASP A 245 11.56 -3.30 -11.82
CA ASP A 245 12.69 -2.77 -12.61
C ASP A 245 12.93 -3.58 -13.89
N ILE A 246 13.06 -2.85 -14.99
CA ILE A 246 13.39 -3.36 -16.31
C ILE A 246 14.26 -2.34 -17.02
N ASP A 247 15.17 -2.79 -17.87
CA ASP A 247 15.92 -1.90 -18.76
C ASP A 247 14.99 -1.11 -19.69
N ALA A 248 15.10 0.21 -19.68
CA ALA A 248 14.30 1.08 -20.56
C ALA A 248 14.52 0.75 -22.06
N GLY A 249 15.73 0.33 -22.45
CA GLY A 249 16.03 -0.16 -23.79
C GLY A 249 15.27 -1.42 -24.14
N ALA A 250 15.10 -2.34 -23.19
CA ALA A 250 14.26 -3.54 -23.37
C ALA A 250 12.79 -3.17 -23.57
N VAL A 251 12.29 -2.14 -22.89
CA VAL A 251 10.92 -1.65 -23.07
C VAL A 251 10.68 -1.19 -24.50
N THR A 252 11.52 -0.31 -25.02
CA THR A 252 11.40 0.19 -26.42
C THR A 252 11.59 -0.93 -27.43
N PHE A 253 12.51 -1.87 -27.20
CA PHE A 253 12.71 -3.05 -28.04
C PHE A 253 11.44 -3.92 -28.14
N ILE A 254 10.78 -4.20 -27.00
CA ILE A 254 9.53 -4.97 -26.96
C ILE A 254 8.43 -4.21 -27.70
N MET A 255 8.31 -2.89 -27.49
CA MET A 255 7.32 -2.08 -28.20
C MET A 255 7.45 -2.21 -29.71
N GLU A 256 8.67 -2.14 -30.23
CA GLU A 256 8.95 -2.29 -31.65
C GLU A 256 8.63 -3.70 -32.17
N LYS A 257 9.09 -4.75 -31.44
CA LYS A 257 8.90 -6.15 -31.86
C LYS A 257 7.46 -6.59 -31.84
N GLU A 258 6.71 -6.17 -30.82
CA GLU A 258 5.31 -6.57 -30.61
C GLU A 258 4.30 -5.55 -31.19
N GLY A 259 4.77 -4.44 -31.78
CA GLY A 259 3.92 -3.39 -32.34
C GLY A 259 3.06 -2.69 -31.27
N LEU A 260 3.61 -2.50 -30.07
CA LEU A 260 2.87 -1.91 -28.93
C LEU A 260 3.02 -0.41 -28.90
N ASN A 261 1.91 0.29 -28.67
CA ASN A 261 1.90 1.70 -28.29
C ASN A 261 2.07 1.86 -26.76
N ALA A 262 2.03 3.10 -26.28
CA ALA A 262 2.18 3.41 -24.85
C ALA A 262 1.16 2.66 -23.95
N THR A 263 -0.10 2.55 -24.39
CA THR A 263 -1.13 1.80 -23.67
C THR A 263 -0.84 0.29 -23.67
N GLY A 264 -0.41 -0.24 -24.81
CA GLY A 264 -0.07 -1.67 -24.95
C GLY A 264 1.08 -2.08 -24.05
N ILE A 265 2.18 -1.33 -24.03
CA ILE A 265 3.33 -1.62 -23.19
C ILE A 265 3.00 -1.42 -21.70
N SER A 266 2.23 -0.40 -21.35
CA SER A 266 1.75 -0.19 -19.98
C SER A 266 0.92 -1.39 -19.48
N ASN A 267 0.01 -1.90 -20.31
CA ASN A 267 -0.76 -3.10 -19.97
C ASN A 267 0.12 -4.33 -19.79
N LEU A 268 1.11 -4.53 -20.67
CA LEU A 268 2.06 -5.64 -20.57
C LEU A 268 2.79 -5.60 -19.22
N LEU A 269 3.41 -4.47 -18.90
CA LEU A 269 4.26 -4.34 -17.72
C LEU A 269 3.49 -4.32 -16.39
N ASN A 270 2.26 -3.81 -16.39
CA ASN A 270 1.43 -3.71 -15.17
C ASN A 270 0.53 -4.91 -14.91
N LYS A 271 0.04 -5.59 -15.96
CA LYS A 271 -1.03 -6.61 -15.83
C LYS A 271 -0.64 -8.01 -16.27
N LYS A 272 0.41 -8.15 -17.07
CA LYS A 272 0.81 -9.44 -17.71
C LYS A 272 2.23 -9.86 -17.37
N SER A 273 2.89 -9.16 -16.48
CA SER A 273 4.28 -9.37 -16.06
C SER A 273 4.37 -9.93 -14.65
N GLY A 274 5.45 -9.67 -13.95
CA GLY A 274 5.66 -10.15 -12.59
C GLY A 274 5.71 -11.67 -12.49
N VAL A 275 5.35 -12.21 -11.32
CA VAL A 275 5.35 -13.66 -11.10
C VAL A 275 4.36 -14.37 -12.02
N LEU A 276 3.22 -13.73 -12.35
CA LEU A 276 2.28 -14.24 -13.33
C LEU A 276 2.93 -14.39 -14.71
N GLY A 277 3.59 -13.34 -15.18
CA GLY A 277 4.18 -13.31 -16.52
C GLY A 277 5.33 -14.32 -16.69
N VAL A 278 6.14 -14.50 -15.66
CA VAL A 278 7.27 -15.46 -15.68
C VAL A 278 6.79 -16.90 -15.48
N SER A 279 5.92 -17.14 -14.51
CA SER A 279 5.47 -18.48 -14.17
C SER A 279 4.43 -19.04 -15.15
N GLY A 280 3.57 -18.16 -15.68
CA GLY A 280 2.37 -18.56 -16.44
C GLY A 280 1.30 -19.26 -15.58
N VAL A 281 1.42 -19.20 -14.25
CA VAL A 281 0.53 -19.88 -13.31
C VAL A 281 -0.47 -18.92 -12.70
N SER A 282 0.00 -17.98 -11.87
CA SER A 282 -0.85 -17.07 -11.10
C SER A 282 -0.07 -15.85 -10.63
N SER A 283 -0.80 -14.79 -10.30
CA SER A 283 -0.28 -13.63 -9.56
C SER A 283 -0.36 -13.82 -8.04
N ASP A 284 -1.07 -14.85 -7.56
CA ASP A 284 -1.19 -15.18 -6.15
C ASP A 284 -0.01 -16.02 -5.69
N MET A 285 0.76 -15.51 -4.73
CA MET A 285 1.94 -16.18 -4.20
C MET A 285 1.64 -17.53 -3.53
N ARG A 286 0.41 -17.76 -3.06
CA ARG A 286 0.00 -19.06 -2.49
C ARG A 286 -0.13 -20.13 -3.59
N GLU A 287 -0.70 -19.75 -4.74
CA GLU A 287 -0.81 -20.64 -5.89
C GLU A 287 0.55 -20.85 -6.55
N LEU A 288 1.41 -19.82 -6.57
CA LEU A 288 2.79 -19.95 -7.02
C LEU A 288 3.57 -20.94 -6.15
N GLU A 289 3.48 -20.84 -4.83
CA GLU A 289 4.13 -21.73 -3.87
C GLU A 289 3.70 -23.20 -4.08
N ALA A 290 2.41 -23.44 -4.33
CA ALA A 290 1.91 -24.76 -4.66
C ALA A 290 2.52 -25.31 -5.99
N ALA A 291 2.67 -24.46 -7.00
CA ALA A 291 3.31 -24.84 -8.27
C ALA A 291 4.81 -25.10 -8.10
N VAL A 292 5.49 -24.34 -7.25
CA VAL A 292 6.90 -24.56 -6.86
C VAL A 292 7.05 -25.93 -6.18
N ALA A 293 6.18 -26.24 -5.22
CA ALA A 293 6.17 -27.53 -4.53
C ALA A 293 5.90 -28.72 -5.49
N ALA A 294 5.13 -28.48 -6.55
CA ALA A 294 4.88 -29.46 -7.62
C ALA A 294 6.05 -29.58 -8.64
N GLY A 295 7.13 -28.80 -8.46
CA GLY A 295 8.32 -28.86 -9.32
C GLY A 295 8.20 -28.10 -10.64
N ASN A 296 7.25 -27.16 -10.78
CA ASN A 296 7.12 -26.34 -11.98
C ASN A 296 8.34 -25.42 -12.16
N PRO A 297 9.16 -25.59 -13.23
CA PRO A 297 10.42 -24.87 -13.36
C PRO A 297 10.24 -23.34 -13.54
N LYS A 298 9.16 -22.91 -14.20
CA LYS A 298 8.88 -21.48 -14.38
C LYS A 298 8.37 -20.84 -13.09
N ALA A 299 7.59 -21.57 -12.28
CA ALA A 299 7.18 -21.12 -10.96
C ALA A 299 8.39 -20.97 -10.01
N ILE A 300 9.30 -21.95 -10.02
CA ILE A 300 10.56 -21.89 -9.25
C ILE A 300 11.39 -20.68 -9.67
N LEU A 301 11.51 -20.42 -10.98
CA LEU A 301 12.24 -19.24 -11.47
C LEU A 301 11.55 -17.94 -11.01
N ALA A 302 10.24 -17.83 -11.15
CA ALA A 302 9.49 -16.63 -10.76
C ALA A 302 9.64 -16.33 -9.26
N GLU A 303 9.56 -17.34 -8.40
CA GLU A 303 9.75 -17.22 -6.96
C GLU A 303 11.17 -16.75 -6.61
N LYS A 304 12.20 -17.33 -7.23
CA LYS A 304 13.60 -16.91 -7.05
C LYS A 304 13.83 -15.48 -7.49
N MET A 305 13.26 -15.05 -8.61
CA MET A 305 13.33 -13.67 -9.08
C MET A 305 12.68 -12.70 -8.09
N TYR A 306 11.55 -13.08 -7.52
CA TYR A 306 10.81 -12.30 -6.55
C TYR A 306 11.63 -12.08 -5.26
N PHE A 307 12.14 -13.12 -4.65
CA PHE A 307 12.95 -13.04 -3.43
C PHE A 307 14.29 -12.33 -3.67
N TYR A 308 14.93 -12.60 -4.81
CA TYR A 308 16.18 -11.97 -5.18
C TYR A 308 16.06 -10.44 -5.31
N ARG A 309 14.98 -9.95 -5.91
CA ARG A 309 14.76 -8.51 -6.07
C ARG A 309 14.54 -7.82 -4.71
N ILE A 310 13.80 -8.44 -3.82
CA ILE A 310 13.60 -7.93 -2.45
C ILE A 310 14.95 -7.84 -1.73
N LYS A 311 15.75 -8.92 -1.77
CA LYS A 311 17.10 -8.95 -1.19
C LYS A 311 18.00 -7.84 -1.74
N LYS A 312 18.00 -7.62 -3.05
CA LYS A 312 18.79 -6.53 -3.67
C LYS A 312 18.39 -5.16 -3.13
N TYR A 313 17.12 -4.87 -2.99
CA TYR A 313 16.64 -3.59 -2.45
C TYR A 313 17.00 -3.41 -0.98
N ILE A 314 16.93 -4.46 -0.17
CA ILE A 314 17.41 -4.41 1.22
C ILE A 314 18.89 -4.04 1.26
N GLY A 315 19.71 -4.69 0.44
CA GLY A 315 21.14 -4.40 0.36
C GLY A 315 21.44 -2.97 -0.13
N ALA A 316 20.74 -2.51 -1.17
CA ALA A 316 20.86 -1.15 -1.70
C ALA A 316 20.50 -0.11 -0.65
N TYR A 317 19.41 -0.32 0.10
CA TYR A 317 18.95 0.62 1.11
C TYR A 317 19.77 0.57 2.40
N ALA A 318 20.32 -0.58 2.77
CA ALA A 318 21.33 -0.65 3.83
C ALA A 318 22.56 0.20 3.49
N ALA A 319 23.01 0.16 2.21
CA ALA A 319 24.10 1.01 1.73
C ALA A 319 23.72 2.51 1.76
N ALA A 320 22.52 2.87 1.27
CA ALA A 320 22.03 4.26 1.27
C ALA A 320 21.89 4.82 2.69
N LEU A 321 21.48 4.01 3.65
CA LEU A 321 21.37 4.35 5.07
C LEU A 321 22.73 4.39 5.79
N GLY A 322 23.78 3.81 5.20
CA GLY A 322 25.06 3.62 5.87
C GLY A 322 24.99 2.61 7.02
N GLY A 323 24.23 1.54 6.83
CA GLY A 323 23.94 0.48 7.81
C GLY A 323 22.43 0.31 8.04
N VAL A 324 22.05 -0.68 8.84
CA VAL A 324 20.65 -0.95 9.17
C VAL A 324 20.54 -1.47 10.61
N ASP A 325 19.53 -0.99 11.35
CA ASP A 325 19.23 -1.44 12.70
C ASP A 325 18.04 -2.42 12.72
N ILE A 326 17.04 -2.15 11.89
CA ILE A 326 15.77 -2.91 11.86
C ILE A 326 15.37 -3.16 10.40
N ILE A 327 15.06 -4.40 10.08
CA ILE A 327 14.37 -4.81 8.85
C ILE A 327 13.01 -5.36 9.28
N LEU A 328 11.93 -4.88 8.68
CA LEU A 328 10.61 -5.41 8.99
C LEU A 328 9.85 -5.82 7.72
N PHE A 329 9.03 -6.87 7.88
CA PHE A 329 8.15 -7.39 6.86
C PHE A 329 6.70 -7.12 7.21
N THR A 330 5.94 -6.67 6.22
CA THR A 330 4.52 -6.37 6.30
C THR A 330 3.84 -6.63 4.95
N GLY A 331 2.53 -6.45 4.89
CA GLY A 331 1.73 -6.83 3.73
C GLY A 331 1.45 -8.32 3.65
N GLY A 332 0.50 -8.72 2.82
CA GLY A 332 -0.05 -10.08 2.84
C GLY A 332 0.99 -11.20 2.74
N VAL A 333 2.01 -11.05 1.90
CA VAL A 333 3.13 -12.00 1.76
C VAL A 333 4.12 -11.83 2.91
N GLY A 334 4.53 -10.59 3.21
CA GLY A 334 5.50 -10.29 4.27
C GLY A 334 5.04 -10.77 5.65
N GLU A 335 3.75 -10.65 5.94
CA GLU A 335 3.16 -11.07 7.23
C GLU A 335 2.94 -12.58 7.34
N ASN A 336 2.66 -13.29 6.24
CA ASN A 336 2.12 -14.64 6.29
C ASN A 336 3.03 -15.72 5.69
N GLN A 337 4.05 -15.38 4.90
CA GLN A 337 4.92 -16.37 4.25
C GLN A 337 6.33 -16.39 4.88
N ALA A 338 6.55 -17.38 5.72
CA ALA A 338 7.82 -17.57 6.42
C ALA A 338 9.00 -17.89 5.46
N ASN A 339 8.74 -18.65 4.37
CA ASN A 339 9.73 -18.94 3.36
C ASN A 339 10.22 -17.68 2.64
N CYS A 340 9.33 -16.74 2.31
CA CYS A 340 9.73 -15.47 1.73
C CYS A 340 10.73 -14.73 2.63
N ARG A 341 10.45 -14.63 3.92
CA ARG A 341 11.30 -13.93 4.88
C ARG A 341 12.65 -14.60 5.07
N SER A 342 12.68 -15.93 5.19
CA SER A 342 13.94 -16.69 5.34
C SER A 342 14.79 -16.62 4.08
N GLU A 343 14.23 -16.86 2.90
CA GLU A 343 14.94 -16.82 1.62
C GLU A 343 15.49 -15.42 1.30
N VAL A 344 14.73 -14.37 1.62
CA VAL A 344 15.17 -12.99 1.45
C VAL A 344 16.33 -12.65 2.39
N CYS A 345 16.31 -13.14 3.63
CA CYS A 345 17.34 -12.85 4.63
C CYS A 345 18.56 -13.76 4.53
N GLU A 346 18.46 -14.91 3.85
CA GLU A 346 19.60 -15.78 3.58
C GLU A 346 20.69 -15.05 2.80
N GLY A 347 21.94 -15.13 3.25
CA GLY A 347 23.06 -14.42 2.63
C GLY A 347 23.20 -12.95 3.04
N LEU A 348 22.39 -12.45 4.00
CA LEU A 348 22.52 -11.12 4.59
C LEU A 348 23.29 -11.13 5.92
N GLU A 349 23.91 -12.24 6.28
CA GLU A 349 24.70 -12.42 7.53
C GLU A 349 25.89 -11.46 7.57
N PHE A 350 26.43 -11.08 6.42
CA PHE A 350 27.52 -10.09 6.33
C PHE A 350 27.10 -8.70 6.84
N MET A 351 25.80 -8.39 6.84
CA MET A 351 25.24 -7.16 7.42
C MET A 351 24.86 -7.33 8.90
N GLY A 352 24.99 -8.54 9.44
CA GLY A 352 24.60 -8.86 10.81
C GLY A 352 23.16 -9.34 10.95
N VAL A 353 22.50 -9.74 9.86
CA VAL A 353 21.16 -10.33 9.85
C VAL A 353 21.25 -11.83 10.11
N LYS A 354 20.53 -12.32 11.12
CA LYS A 354 20.34 -13.75 11.38
C LYS A 354 18.88 -14.01 11.70
N ILE A 355 18.25 -14.92 10.96
CA ILE A 355 16.87 -15.36 11.19
C ILE A 355 16.85 -16.55 12.13
N ASP A 356 15.91 -16.55 13.09
CA ASP A 356 15.52 -17.74 13.86
C ASP A 356 14.35 -18.40 13.14
N LEU A 357 14.56 -19.62 12.61
CA LEU A 357 13.57 -20.33 11.80
C LEU A 357 12.30 -20.71 12.59
N GLU A 358 12.41 -20.92 13.91
CA GLU A 358 11.23 -21.21 14.74
C GLU A 358 10.41 -19.94 14.99
N LYS A 359 11.06 -18.83 15.38
CA LYS A 359 10.41 -17.53 15.53
C LYS A 359 9.77 -17.05 14.22
N ASN A 360 10.40 -17.37 13.08
CA ASN A 360 9.92 -17.00 11.74
C ASN A 360 8.63 -17.72 11.29
N LYS A 361 8.13 -18.70 12.01
CA LYS A 361 6.87 -19.40 11.70
C LYS A 361 5.63 -18.55 11.96
N VAL A 362 5.77 -17.39 12.57
CA VAL A 362 4.67 -16.45 12.85
C VAL A 362 3.91 -16.08 11.58
N ARG A 363 2.61 -15.88 11.72
CA ARG A 363 1.70 -15.47 10.63
C ARG A 363 0.74 -14.40 11.14
N GLY A 364 0.79 -13.21 10.53
CA GLY A 364 -0.15 -12.11 10.77
C GLY A 364 -0.10 -11.51 12.18
N GLU A 365 0.99 -11.72 12.92
CA GLU A 365 1.17 -11.21 14.28
C GLU A 365 2.49 -10.45 14.41
N GLU A 366 2.54 -9.51 15.34
CA GLU A 366 3.77 -8.79 15.68
C GLU A 366 4.77 -9.74 16.32
N ALA A 367 5.96 -9.85 15.76
CA ALA A 367 7.02 -10.70 16.31
C ALA A 367 8.40 -10.26 15.88
N ILE A 368 9.38 -10.48 16.77
CA ILE A 368 10.80 -10.48 16.41
C ILE A 368 11.13 -11.87 15.87
N ILE A 369 11.64 -11.94 14.65
CA ILE A 369 11.98 -13.21 13.98
C ILE A 369 13.48 -13.40 13.81
N SER A 370 14.30 -12.42 14.20
CA SER A 370 15.75 -12.56 14.23
C SER A 370 16.20 -13.40 15.44
N ALA A 371 17.34 -14.06 15.29
CA ALA A 371 18.02 -14.77 16.36
C ALA A 371 18.51 -13.78 17.44
N ASP A 372 18.71 -14.27 18.67
CA ASP A 372 19.12 -13.42 19.80
C ASP A 372 20.51 -12.78 19.62
N ASP A 373 21.37 -13.42 18.83
CA ASP A 373 22.71 -12.92 18.47
C ASP A 373 22.74 -12.11 17.15
N SER A 374 21.60 -11.87 16.54
CA SER A 374 21.50 -11.02 15.36
C SER A 374 21.79 -9.56 15.71
N LYS A 375 22.68 -8.92 14.96
CA LYS A 375 23.00 -7.50 15.15
C LYS A 375 21.90 -6.60 14.62
N VAL A 376 21.20 -7.05 13.59
CA VAL A 376 20.05 -6.37 12.99
C VAL A 376 18.79 -7.05 13.49
N THR A 377 17.86 -6.29 14.04
CA THR A 377 16.54 -6.81 14.42
C THR A 377 15.72 -7.04 13.15
N VAL A 378 15.17 -8.24 13.01
CA VAL A 378 14.21 -8.55 11.95
C VAL A 378 12.86 -8.83 12.59
N ALA A 379 11.82 -8.15 12.11
CA ALA A 379 10.49 -8.24 12.69
C ALA A 379 9.40 -8.43 11.63
N VAL A 380 8.27 -8.96 12.06
CA VAL A 380 6.98 -8.92 11.35
C VAL A 380 6.10 -7.92 12.08
N ILE A 381 5.57 -6.95 11.35
CA ILE A 381 4.64 -5.94 11.87
C ILE A 381 3.46 -5.86 10.89
N PRO A 382 2.29 -6.39 11.22
CA PRO A 382 1.10 -6.26 10.39
C PRO A 382 0.74 -4.79 10.17
N THR A 383 0.46 -4.41 8.92
CA THR A 383 0.05 -3.05 8.60
C THR A 383 -1.42 -2.81 8.92
N ASP A 384 -1.75 -1.59 9.32
CA ASP A 384 -3.13 -1.11 9.46
C ASP A 384 -3.23 0.33 8.91
N GLU A 385 -3.32 0.42 7.60
CA GLU A 385 -3.41 1.70 6.89
C GLU A 385 -4.69 2.46 7.26
N GLU A 386 -5.79 1.74 7.46
CA GLU A 386 -7.05 2.37 7.82
C GLU A 386 -7.00 2.98 9.23
N LEU A 387 -6.36 2.32 10.19
CA LEU A 387 -6.14 2.89 11.52
C LEU A 387 -5.23 4.13 11.45
N MET A 388 -4.22 4.11 10.58
CA MET A 388 -3.36 5.29 10.37
C MET A 388 -4.16 6.46 9.78
N ILE A 389 -5.03 6.21 8.80
CA ILE A 389 -5.91 7.22 8.21
C ILE A 389 -6.86 7.78 9.27
N ALA A 390 -7.47 6.93 10.09
CA ALA A 390 -8.35 7.35 11.17
C ALA A 390 -7.61 8.19 12.22
N SER A 391 -6.37 7.82 12.56
CA SER A 391 -5.53 8.53 13.52
C SER A 391 -5.12 9.92 13.01
N ASP A 392 -4.74 10.03 11.74
CA ASP A 392 -4.45 11.32 11.10
C ASP A 392 -5.69 12.21 11.05
N THR A 393 -6.84 11.63 10.71
CA THR A 393 -8.13 12.35 10.69
C THR A 393 -8.44 12.92 12.07
N LEU A 394 -8.30 12.12 13.14
CA LEU A 394 -8.48 12.58 14.51
C LEU A 394 -7.51 13.69 14.88
N ALA A 395 -6.22 13.54 14.54
CA ALA A 395 -5.20 14.51 14.86
C ALA A 395 -5.42 15.87 14.18
N ILE A 396 -5.87 15.88 12.94
CA ILE A 396 -6.17 17.10 12.17
C ILE A 396 -7.37 17.85 12.76
N LEU A 397 -8.39 17.12 13.19
CA LEU A 397 -9.61 17.74 13.75
C LEU A 397 -9.44 18.26 15.19
N ASN A 398 -8.40 17.82 15.88
CA ASN A 398 -8.04 18.29 17.23
C ASN A 398 -7.04 19.46 17.25
N LYS A 399 -6.54 19.88 16.08
CA LYS A 399 -5.71 21.10 15.93
C LYS A 399 -6.55 22.35 15.89
#